data_a49da3a9e8433436499bd99da8cac875
#
_entry.id   a49da3a9e8433436499bd99da8cac875
#
_cell.length_a   1.000
_cell.length_b   1.000
_cell.length_c   1.000
_cell.angle_alpha   90.00
_cell.angle_beta   90.00
_cell.angle_gamma   90.00
#
_symmetry.space_group_name_H-M   'P 1'
#
loop_
_entity.id
_entity.type
_entity.pdbx_description
1 polymer ?
#
loop_
_entity_poly.entity_id
_entity_poly.type
_entity_poly.pdbx_seq_one_letter_code
_entity_poly.pdbx_strand_id
1 'polypeptide(L)'
;MSEQPAALLRTTPSWLLSRAAAIAQRLVADALAEVGARRYHVSVLATLAEFGPLSQAELGRRCGIDRSDMVALINDLSAKDQVARAPDEVDRRRNVITITETGQGRSALQGA
;
A
#
# COMPACT_ATOMS: atom_id res chain seq x y z
N MET A 1 4.88 14.59 22.65
CA MET A 1 5.49 14.86 23.23
C MET A 1 5.89 14.52 24.20
N SER A 2 6.53 14.81 24.65
CA SER A 2 7.15 14.12 25.20
C SER A 2 7.86 14.54 26.30
N GLU A 3 7.20 14.62 27.39
CA GLU A 3 7.88 14.77 28.63
C GLU A 3 8.59 13.48 28.95
N GLN A 4 9.83 13.58 29.31
CA GLN A 4 10.57 12.40 29.73
C GLN A 4 10.18 12.03 31.16
N PRO A 5 10.04 10.73 31.46
CA PRO A 5 9.81 10.30 32.83
C PRO A 5 11.00 10.61 33.72
N ALA A 6 10.78 10.60 35.02
CA ALA A 6 11.86 10.82 36.00
C ALA A 6 12.99 9.82 35.80
N ALA A 7 14.21 10.23 36.11
CA ALA A 7 15.38 9.41 35.89
C ALA A 7 15.27 8.04 36.58
N LEU A 8 14.69 8.02 37.79
CA LEU A 8 14.51 6.77 38.55
C LEU A 8 13.62 5.80 37.77
N LEU A 9 12.53 6.30 37.17
CA LEU A 9 11.63 5.46 36.38
C LEU A 9 12.30 4.95 35.12
N ARG A 10 13.11 5.78 34.45
CA ARG A 10 13.82 5.37 33.22
C ARG A 10 14.82 4.25 33.47
N THR A 11 15.31 4.10 34.70
CA THR A 11 16.29 3.08 35.02
C THR A 11 15.68 1.83 35.65
N THR A 12 14.36 1.82 35.90
CA THR A 12 13.73 0.62 36.47
C THR A 12 13.57 -0.46 35.40
N PRO A 13 13.81 -1.73 35.71
CA PRO A 13 13.66 -2.82 34.78
C PRO A 13 12.27 -2.91 34.15
N SER A 14 11.22 -2.66 34.95
CA SER A 14 9.84 -2.73 34.45
C SER A 14 9.57 -1.65 33.37
N TRP A 15 10.08 -0.43 33.59
CA TRP A 15 9.91 0.64 32.59
C TRP A 15 10.67 0.32 31.32
N LEU A 16 11.91 -0.16 31.44
CA LEU A 16 12.73 -0.53 30.29
C LEU A 16 12.11 -1.67 29.50
N LEU A 17 11.55 -2.67 30.19
CA LEU A 17 10.90 -3.80 29.54
C LEU A 17 9.64 -3.35 28.78
N SER A 18 8.82 -2.49 29.40
CA SER A 18 7.63 -1.94 28.74
C SER A 18 7.99 -1.14 27.51
N ARG A 19 9.06 -0.38 27.58
CA ARG A 19 9.55 0.41 26.45
C ARG A 19 10.00 -0.49 25.30
N ALA A 20 10.75 -1.53 25.60
CA ALA A 20 11.22 -2.49 24.62
C ALA A 20 10.04 -3.21 23.95
N ALA A 21 9.04 -3.60 24.72
CA ALA A 21 7.85 -4.25 24.21
C ALA A 21 7.07 -3.33 23.26
N ALA A 22 6.94 -2.05 23.60
CA ALA A 22 6.25 -1.09 22.75
C ALA A 22 6.97 -0.90 21.42
N ILE A 23 8.31 -0.86 21.44
CA ILE A 23 9.11 -0.76 20.20
C ILE A 23 8.94 -2.01 19.36
N ALA A 24 9.00 -3.18 19.97
CA ALA A 24 8.83 -4.44 19.26
C ALA A 24 7.46 -4.54 18.60
N GLN A 25 6.40 -4.12 19.30
CA GLN A 25 5.04 -4.12 18.75
C GLN A 25 4.92 -3.21 17.55
N ARG A 26 5.56 -2.04 17.57
CA ARG A 26 5.55 -1.13 16.42
C ARG A 26 6.28 -1.73 15.23
N LEU A 27 7.42 -2.37 15.44
CA LEU A 27 8.17 -3.02 14.35
C LEU A 27 7.34 -4.11 13.69
N VAL A 28 6.65 -4.92 14.48
CA VAL A 28 5.76 -5.97 13.95
C VAL A 28 4.61 -5.36 13.16
N ALA A 29 3.97 -4.32 13.70
CA ALA A 29 2.85 -3.66 13.02
C ALA A 29 3.31 -3.05 11.68
N ASP A 30 4.47 -2.40 11.66
CA ASP A 30 5.02 -1.82 10.43
C ASP A 30 5.33 -2.91 9.39
N ALA A 31 5.89 -4.03 9.83
CA ALA A 31 6.19 -5.15 8.94
C ALA A 31 4.92 -5.75 8.35
N LEU A 32 3.87 -5.92 9.16
CA LEU A 32 2.59 -6.44 8.69
C LEU A 32 1.91 -5.48 7.72
N ALA A 33 1.99 -4.18 7.98
CA ALA A 33 1.44 -3.17 7.09
C ALA A 33 2.16 -3.20 5.73
N GLU A 34 3.47 -3.36 5.73
CA GLU A 34 4.25 -3.46 4.51
C GLU A 34 3.89 -4.70 3.68
N VAL A 35 3.70 -5.84 4.33
CA VAL A 35 3.27 -7.07 3.65
C VAL A 35 1.89 -6.88 3.04
N GLY A 36 0.96 -6.26 3.76
CA GLY A 36 -0.37 -5.96 3.25
C GLY A 36 -0.32 -5.04 2.04
N ALA A 37 0.49 -4.00 2.09
CA ALA A 37 0.66 -3.07 0.97
C ALA A 37 1.19 -3.80 -0.27
N ARG A 38 2.18 -4.66 -0.10
CA ARG A 38 2.72 -5.44 -1.22
C ARG A 38 1.68 -6.38 -1.82
N ARG A 39 0.87 -7.01 -0.99
CA ARG A 39 -0.21 -7.87 -1.46
C ARG A 39 -1.21 -7.10 -2.30
N TYR A 40 -1.58 -5.89 -1.88
CA TYR A 40 -2.49 -5.03 -2.64
C TYR A 40 -1.86 -4.59 -3.97
N HIS A 41 -0.59 -4.25 -3.97
CA HIS A 41 0.12 -3.91 -5.21
C HIS A 41 0.06 -5.05 -6.22
N VAL A 42 0.35 -6.26 -5.77
CA VAL A 42 0.30 -7.46 -6.63
C VAL A 42 -1.11 -7.68 -7.16
N SER A 43 -2.11 -7.55 -6.30
CA SER A 43 -3.52 -7.75 -6.67
C SER A 43 -3.96 -6.77 -7.75
N VAL A 44 -3.60 -5.50 -7.61
CA VAL A 44 -3.94 -4.46 -8.58
C VAL A 44 -3.24 -4.71 -9.91
N LEU A 45 -1.95 -4.99 -9.88
CA LEU A 45 -1.19 -5.24 -11.11
C LEU A 45 -1.68 -6.49 -11.84
N ALA A 46 -1.95 -7.57 -11.11
CA ALA A 46 -2.46 -8.81 -11.69
C ALA A 46 -3.83 -8.59 -12.34
N THR A 47 -4.70 -7.83 -11.68
CA THR A 47 -6.03 -7.54 -12.20
C THR A 47 -5.94 -6.73 -13.48
N LEU A 48 -5.11 -5.71 -13.53
CA LEU A 48 -4.91 -4.91 -14.73
C LEU A 48 -4.28 -5.72 -15.86
N ALA A 49 -3.36 -6.62 -15.54
CA ALA A 49 -2.73 -7.48 -16.54
C ALA A 49 -3.75 -8.43 -17.19
N GLU A 50 -4.70 -8.94 -16.38
CA GLU A 50 -5.70 -9.89 -16.85
C GLU A 50 -6.82 -9.19 -17.63
N PHE A 51 -7.38 -8.12 -17.09
CA PHE A 51 -8.59 -7.50 -17.62
C PHE A 51 -8.33 -6.27 -18.49
N GLY A 52 -7.10 -5.75 -18.51
CA GLY A 52 -6.77 -4.54 -19.24
C GLY A 52 -7.18 -3.28 -18.49
N PRO A 53 -7.29 -2.15 -19.17
CA PRO A 53 -7.62 -0.88 -18.53
C PRO A 53 -8.95 -0.92 -17.81
N LEU A 54 -8.97 -0.44 -16.57
CA LEU A 54 -10.15 -0.39 -15.72
C LEU A 54 -10.27 0.97 -15.07
N SER A 55 -11.49 1.40 -14.78
CA SER A 55 -11.68 2.59 -13.96
C SER A 55 -11.18 2.30 -12.55
N GLN A 56 -10.77 3.35 -11.84
CA GLN A 56 -10.29 3.21 -10.46
C GLN A 56 -11.36 2.59 -9.56
N ALA A 57 -12.63 2.97 -9.75
CA ALA A 57 -13.74 2.43 -8.97
C ALA A 57 -13.93 0.93 -9.23
N GLU A 58 -13.89 0.51 -10.49
CA GLU A 58 -14.04 -0.90 -10.84
C GLU A 58 -12.88 -1.73 -10.32
N LEU A 59 -11.67 -1.19 -10.43
CA LEU A 59 -10.46 -1.85 -9.92
C LEU A 59 -10.58 -2.06 -8.41
N GLY A 60 -11.05 -1.07 -7.67
CA GLY A 60 -11.29 -1.18 -6.24
C GLY A 60 -12.30 -2.26 -5.89
N ARG A 61 -13.40 -2.34 -6.65
CA ARG A 61 -14.41 -3.37 -6.42
C ARG A 61 -13.85 -4.76 -6.69
N ARG A 62 -13.11 -4.95 -7.78
CA ARG A 62 -12.55 -6.25 -8.14
C ARG A 62 -11.50 -6.72 -7.14
N CYS A 63 -10.70 -5.80 -6.62
CA CYS A 63 -9.64 -6.13 -5.67
C CYS A 63 -10.12 -6.15 -4.22
N GLY A 64 -11.34 -5.70 -3.95
CA GLY A 64 -11.84 -5.60 -2.59
C GLY A 64 -11.13 -4.52 -1.78
N ILE A 65 -10.75 -3.43 -2.43
CA ILE A 65 -9.97 -2.35 -1.80
C ILE A 65 -10.86 -1.12 -1.67
N ASP A 66 -10.85 -0.53 -0.50
CA ASP A 66 -11.58 0.68 -0.19
C ASP A 66 -11.11 1.85 -1.06
N ARG A 67 -12.00 2.82 -1.31
CA ARG A 67 -11.72 3.94 -2.21
C ARG A 67 -10.49 4.75 -1.80
N SER A 68 -10.37 5.08 -0.51
CA SER A 68 -9.24 5.87 -0.03
C SER A 68 -7.93 5.08 -0.11
N ASP A 69 -7.97 3.80 0.17
CA ASP A 69 -6.80 2.93 0.03
C ASP A 69 -6.41 2.77 -1.44
N MET A 70 -7.40 2.70 -2.32
CA MET A 70 -7.15 2.61 -3.76
C MET A 70 -6.45 3.86 -4.28
N VAL A 71 -6.86 5.05 -3.83
CA VAL A 71 -6.19 6.30 -4.23
C VAL A 71 -4.72 6.26 -3.83
N ALA A 72 -4.43 5.86 -2.60
CA ALA A 72 -3.05 5.77 -2.11
C ALA A 72 -2.23 4.74 -2.90
N LEU A 73 -2.82 3.58 -3.19
CA LEU A 73 -2.16 2.53 -3.96
C LEU A 73 -1.83 2.97 -5.38
N ILE A 74 -2.78 3.60 -6.06
CA ILE A 74 -2.57 4.08 -7.43
C ILE A 74 -1.51 5.18 -7.44
N ASN A 75 -1.52 6.07 -6.46
CA ASN A 75 -0.48 7.09 -6.35
C ASN A 75 0.91 6.45 -6.20
N ASP A 76 1.02 5.44 -5.37
CA ASP A 76 2.29 4.74 -5.15
C ASP A 76 2.76 3.98 -6.40
N LEU A 77 1.86 3.24 -7.02
CA LEU A 77 2.18 2.49 -8.24
C LEU A 77 2.52 3.43 -9.41
N SER A 78 1.84 4.57 -9.50
CA SER A 78 2.12 5.58 -10.52
C SER A 78 3.50 6.22 -10.30
N ALA A 79 3.86 6.49 -9.05
CA ALA A 79 5.18 7.03 -8.71
C ALA A 79 6.31 6.06 -9.07
N LYS A 80 6.03 4.76 -9.05
CA LYS A 80 6.97 3.71 -9.44
C LYS A 80 6.89 3.38 -10.93
N ASP A 81 6.10 4.13 -11.68
CA ASP A 81 5.89 3.94 -13.12
C ASP A 81 5.33 2.56 -13.49
N GLN A 82 4.55 1.97 -12.61
CA GLN A 82 3.95 0.65 -12.83
C GLN A 82 2.55 0.72 -13.37
N VAL A 83 1.84 1.84 -13.16
CA VAL A 83 0.54 2.13 -13.76
C VAL A 83 0.52 3.55 -14.26
N ALA A 84 -0.40 3.84 -15.16
CA ALA A 84 -0.65 5.19 -15.64
C ALA A 84 -2.13 5.53 -15.47
N ARG A 85 -2.42 6.79 -15.22
CA ARG A 85 -3.79 7.32 -15.19
C ARG A 85 -4.07 8.09 -16.45
N ALA A 86 -5.28 7.94 -16.97
CA ALA A 86 -5.76 8.76 -18.06
C ALA A 86 -7.24 9.03 -17.84
N PRO A 87 -7.76 10.19 -18.30
CA PRO A 87 -9.19 10.41 -18.27
C PRO A 87 -9.90 9.40 -19.18
N ASP A 88 -11.09 8.97 -18.76
CA ASP A 88 -11.92 8.12 -19.58
C ASP A 88 -12.33 8.90 -20.85
N GLU A 89 -12.27 8.26 -22.01
CA GLU A 89 -12.64 8.88 -23.28
C GLU A 89 -14.12 9.28 -23.31
N VAL A 90 -14.98 8.52 -22.65
CA VAL A 90 -16.42 8.77 -22.63
C VAL A 90 -16.79 9.73 -21.51
N ASP A 91 -16.25 9.55 -20.31
CA ASP A 91 -16.51 10.43 -19.17
C ASP A 91 -15.20 10.88 -18.57
N ARG A 92 -14.77 12.09 -18.91
CA ARG A 92 -13.47 12.64 -18.49
C ARG A 92 -13.36 12.91 -17.01
N ARG A 93 -14.44 12.82 -16.26
CA ARG A 93 -14.41 12.93 -14.80
C ARG A 93 -13.91 11.65 -14.14
N ARG A 94 -13.85 10.55 -14.88
CA ARG A 94 -13.39 9.26 -14.39
C ARG A 94 -11.96 9.02 -14.84
N ASN A 95 -11.18 8.37 -13.98
CA ASN A 95 -9.84 7.94 -14.32
C ASN A 95 -9.85 6.47 -14.73
N VAL A 96 -9.17 6.19 -15.81
CA VAL A 96 -8.88 4.83 -16.24
C VAL A 96 -7.43 4.52 -15.90
N ILE A 97 -7.21 3.38 -15.31
CA ILE A 97 -5.90 2.92 -14.88
C ILE A 97 -5.41 1.87 -15.85
N THR A 98 -4.18 2.05 -16.31
CA THR A 98 -3.55 1.15 -17.26
C THR A 98 -2.25 0.64 -16.68
N ILE A 99 -1.95 -0.64 -16.84
CA ILE A 99 -0.66 -1.18 -16.45
C ILE A 99 0.39 -0.76 -17.49
N THR A 100 1.58 -0.37 -17.02
CA THR A 100 2.71 -0.02 -17.89
C THR A 100 3.54 -1.26 -18.19
N GLU A 101 4.53 -1.12 -19.08
CA GLU A 101 5.51 -2.19 -19.30
C GLU A 101 6.23 -2.58 -18.01
N THR A 102 6.62 -1.59 -17.21
CA THR A 102 7.26 -1.82 -15.92
C THR A 102 6.35 -2.62 -15.00
N GLY A 103 5.07 -2.24 -14.93
CA GLY A 103 4.08 -2.94 -14.11
C GLY A 103 3.85 -4.37 -14.59
N GLN A 104 3.83 -4.60 -15.90
CA GLN A 104 3.66 -5.94 -16.47
C GLN A 104 4.83 -6.85 -16.09
N GLY A 105 6.04 -6.33 -16.18
CA GLY A 105 7.23 -7.10 -15.80
C GLY A 105 7.19 -7.50 -14.33
N ARG A 106 6.77 -6.59 -13.46
CA ARG A 106 6.64 -6.86 -12.03
C ARG A 106 5.55 -7.90 -11.75
N SER A 107 4.41 -7.79 -12.42
CA SER A 107 3.31 -8.73 -12.27
C SER A 107 3.73 -10.14 -12.71
N ALA A 108 4.44 -10.26 -13.81
CA ALA A 108 4.92 -11.54 -14.31
C ALA A 108 5.89 -12.20 -13.31
N LEU A 109 6.79 -11.42 -12.73
CA LEU A 109 7.75 -11.92 -11.75
C LEU A 109 7.07 -12.40 -10.46
N GLN A 110 6.01 -11.75 -10.05
CA GLN A 110 5.31 -12.06 -8.81
C GLN A 110 4.18 -13.06 -9.00
N GLY A 111 3.65 -13.16 -10.21
CA GLY A 111 2.56 -14.07 -10.53
C GLY A 111 3.02 -15.44 -10.97
N ALA A 112 4.31 -15.61 -11.10
CA ALA A 112 4.87 -16.90 -11.56
C ALA A 112 4.82 -17.97 -10.48
#